data_2b72b904ef8b0f902547cb801e3d0ed5
#
_entry.id   2b72b904ef8b0f902547cb801e3d0ed5
#
_cell.length_a   1.000
_cell.length_b   1.000
_cell.length_c   1.000
_cell.angle_alpha   90.00
_cell.angle_beta   90.00
_cell.angle_gamma   90.00
#
_symmetry.space_group_name_H-M   'P 1'
#
loop_
_entity.id
_entity.type
_entity.pdbx_description
1 polymer ?
#
loop_
_entity_poly.entity_id
_entity_poly.type
_entity_poly.pdbx_seq_one_letter_code
_entity_poly.pdbx_strand_id
1 'polypeptide(L)'
;MTASDQIDQLIAKLADWRGKTLAGIRKTILATDPKISEEWKWMGSPVWCCDGIIAVGNAHKDKVKLTFAHGASLDDPDKLFNAGLDGKVWRAIDVFEGDKINERALKDLIRAAIEYNRIKLTTKPSAKTRAKARSKTS
;
A
#
# COMPACT_ATOMS: atom_id res chain seq x y z
N MET A 1 -5.57 10.42 19.30
CA MET A 1 -4.66 9.33 18.91
C MET A 1 -4.44 9.41 17.40
N THR A 2 -3.19 9.42 16.97
CA THR A 2 -2.87 9.52 15.56
C THR A 2 -2.99 8.17 14.89
N ALA A 3 -3.02 8.18 13.54
CA ALA A 3 -3.00 6.92 12.78
C ALA A 3 -1.75 6.11 13.11
N SER A 4 -0.59 6.77 13.23
CA SER A 4 0.65 6.07 13.59
C SER A 4 0.54 5.41 14.96
N ASP A 5 -0.10 6.06 15.93
CA ASP A 5 -0.32 5.48 17.25
C ASP A 5 -1.21 4.23 17.16
N GLN A 6 -2.24 4.29 16.33
CA GLN A 6 -3.15 3.15 16.15
C GLN A 6 -2.44 1.98 15.50
N ILE A 7 -1.55 2.25 14.55
CA ILE A 7 -0.74 1.22 13.92
C ILE A 7 0.24 0.62 14.93
N ASP A 8 0.86 1.46 15.77
CA ASP A 8 1.74 0.99 16.83
C ASP A 8 1.01 0.02 17.75
N GLN A 9 -0.24 0.35 18.11
CA GLN A 9 -1.04 -0.50 18.98
C GLN A 9 -1.41 -1.82 18.30
N LEU A 10 -1.74 -1.77 17.02
CA LEU A 10 -2.04 -2.99 16.27
C LEU A 10 -0.83 -3.93 16.28
N ILE A 11 0.35 -3.40 15.97
CA ILE A 11 1.57 -4.19 15.96
C ILE A 11 1.85 -4.78 17.34
N ALA A 12 1.65 -3.99 18.39
CA ALA A 12 1.88 -4.46 19.75
C ALA A 12 0.94 -5.59 20.15
N LYS A 13 -0.29 -5.57 19.63
CA LYS A 13 -1.26 -6.63 19.91
C LYS A 13 -0.96 -7.93 19.18
N LEU A 14 -0.22 -7.85 18.08
CA LEU A 14 0.17 -9.03 17.33
C LEU A 14 1.42 -9.62 18.01
N ALA A 15 1.20 -10.45 19.00
CA ALA A 15 2.26 -10.94 19.87
C ALA A 15 3.10 -12.05 19.25
N ASP A 16 2.89 -12.36 17.98
CA ASP A 16 3.61 -13.42 17.28
C ASP A 16 4.36 -12.82 16.07
N TRP A 17 4.79 -13.69 15.15
CA TRP A 17 5.57 -13.31 13.98
C TRP A 17 4.89 -12.24 13.13
N ARG A 18 3.55 -12.14 13.16
CA ARG A 18 2.82 -11.17 12.35
C ARG A 18 3.13 -9.74 12.76
N GLY A 19 3.32 -9.50 14.06
CA GLY A 19 3.69 -8.18 14.55
C GLY A 19 5.04 -7.74 14.00
N LYS A 20 6.03 -8.62 14.04
CA LYS A 20 7.35 -8.31 13.50
C LYS A 20 7.33 -8.11 12.00
N THR A 21 6.56 -8.92 11.29
CA THR A 21 6.43 -8.82 9.84
C THR A 21 5.79 -7.50 9.45
N LEU A 22 4.69 -7.13 10.09
CA LEU A 22 4.01 -5.87 9.80
C LEU A 22 4.90 -4.67 10.14
N ALA A 23 5.62 -4.75 11.27
CA ALA A 23 6.55 -3.69 11.66
C ALA A 23 7.66 -3.51 10.63
N GLY A 24 8.20 -4.61 10.11
CA GLY A 24 9.24 -4.57 9.09
C GLY A 24 8.74 -3.98 7.77
N ILE A 25 7.55 -4.37 7.36
CA ILE A 25 6.91 -3.82 6.15
C ILE A 25 6.71 -2.32 6.32
N ARG A 26 6.16 -1.90 7.46
CA ARG A 26 5.94 -0.49 7.77
C ARG A 26 7.25 0.31 7.69
N LYS A 27 8.30 -0.22 8.28
CA LYS A 27 9.60 0.43 8.29
C LYS A 27 10.12 0.62 6.87
N THR A 28 10.03 -0.41 6.05
CA THR A 28 10.48 -0.35 4.66
C THR A 28 9.67 0.67 3.86
N ILE A 29 8.36 0.69 4.04
CA ILE A 29 7.49 1.64 3.36
C ILE A 29 7.88 3.08 3.72
N LEU A 30 7.98 3.37 5.02
CA LEU A 30 8.27 4.72 5.46
C LEU A 30 9.69 5.17 5.10
N ALA A 31 10.62 4.23 4.95
CA ALA A 31 11.98 4.54 4.55
C ALA A 31 12.12 4.85 3.06
N THR A 32 11.09 4.53 2.28
CA THR A 32 11.15 4.69 0.82
C THR A 32 11.03 6.14 0.39
N ASP A 33 10.17 6.92 1.05
CA ASP A 33 9.95 8.32 0.69
C ASP A 33 9.44 9.07 1.92
N PRO A 34 10.03 10.23 2.28
CA PRO A 34 9.60 10.97 3.46
C PRO A 34 8.20 11.59 3.32
N LYS A 35 7.66 11.62 2.12
CA LYS A 35 6.32 12.18 1.89
C LYS A 35 5.23 11.16 2.12
N ILE A 36 5.55 9.90 2.40
CA ILE A 36 4.55 8.88 2.68
C ILE A 36 3.90 9.17 4.02
N SER A 37 2.58 9.21 4.05
CA SER A 37 1.80 9.37 5.26
C SER A 37 1.11 8.07 5.63
N GLU A 38 0.85 7.91 6.93
CA GLU A 38 0.12 6.77 7.45
C GLU A 38 -1.28 7.19 7.83
N GLU A 39 -2.26 6.36 7.51
CA GLU A 39 -3.66 6.58 7.87
C GLU A 39 -4.24 5.31 8.47
N TRP A 40 -5.35 5.47 9.16
CA TRP A 40 -6.07 4.37 9.81
C TRP A 40 -7.49 4.40 9.28
N LYS A 41 -7.85 3.40 8.49
CA LYS A 41 -9.12 3.41 7.76
C LYS A 41 -9.86 2.07 7.89
N TRP A 42 -11.09 2.10 7.46
CA TRP A 42 -11.92 0.90 7.29
C TRP A 42 -11.91 -0.01 8.52
N MET A 43 -12.24 0.56 9.67
CA MET A 43 -12.40 -0.20 10.91
C MET A 43 -11.14 -0.91 11.38
N GLY A 44 -9.98 -0.37 11.05
CA GLY A 44 -8.76 -0.86 11.66
C GLY A 44 -7.68 -1.33 10.71
N SER A 45 -7.54 -0.69 9.56
CA SER A 45 -6.48 -1.03 8.61
C SER A 45 -5.46 0.09 8.50
N PRO A 46 -4.16 -0.23 8.65
CA PRO A 46 -3.10 0.71 8.28
C PRO A 46 -3.13 0.96 6.78
N VAL A 47 -3.06 2.23 6.39
CA VAL A 47 -3.04 2.63 4.97
C VAL A 47 -1.88 3.59 4.78
N TRP A 48 -1.10 3.37 3.73
CA TRP A 48 0.02 4.24 3.39
C TRP A 48 -0.31 4.99 2.11
N CYS A 49 -0.07 6.30 2.12
CA CYS A 49 -0.47 7.21 1.06
C CYS A 49 0.68 8.11 0.64
N CYS A 50 0.75 8.39 -0.64
CA CYS A 50 1.60 9.44 -1.20
C CYS A 50 0.98 9.81 -2.55
N ASP A 51 0.38 11.00 -2.61
CA ASP A 51 -0.37 11.44 -3.79
C ASP A 51 -1.52 10.49 -4.15
N GLY A 52 -2.04 9.79 -3.15
CA GLY A 52 -3.08 8.79 -3.28
C GLY A 52 -2.70 7.55 -2.48
N ILE A 53 -3.59 6.60 -2.40
CA ILE A 53 -3.32 5.38 -1.66
C ILE A 53 -2.24 4.58 -2.37
N ILE A 54 -1.24 4.13 -1.60
CA ILE A 54 -0.22 3.20 -2.07
C ILE A 54 -0.66 1.78 -1.74
N ALA A 55 -0.83 1.50 -0.45
CA ALA A 55 -1.06 0.14 0.01
C ALA A 55 -1.79 0.11 1.34
N VAL A 56 -2.42 -1.02 1.60
CA VAL A 56 -3.17 -1.31 2.83
C VAL A 56 -2.58 -2.57 3.46
N GLY A 57 -2.34 -2.53 4.76
CA GLY A 57 -1.84 -3.68 5.49
C GLY A 57 -2.92 -4.36 6.31
N ASN A 58 -2.93 -5.67 6.30
CA ASN A 58 -3.86 -6.46 7.13
C ASN A 58 -3.14 -7.67 7.69
N ALA A 59 -3.38 -7.94 8.97
CA ALA A 59 -2.90 -9.18 9.59
C ALA A 59 -4.06 -10.16 9.64
N HIS A 60 -3.87 -11.30 9.01
CA HIS A 60 -4.82 -12.40 9.05
C HIS A 60 -4.30 -13.47 9.98
N LYS A 61 -5.07 -14.53 10.18
CA LYS A 61 -4.72 -15.58 11.11
C LYS A 61 -3.37 -16.24 10.77
N ASP A 62 -3.11 -16.41 9.48
CA ASP A 62 -1.95 -17.19 9.01
C ASP A 62 -1.02 -16.40 8.10
N LYS A 63 -1.25 -15.10 7.92
CA LYS A 63 -0.42 -14.30 7.02
C LYS A 63 -0.59 -12.81 7.29
N VAL A 64 0.36 -12.05 6.79
CA VAL A 64 0.24 -10.59 6.72
C VAL A 64 0.07 -10.24 5.24
N LYS A 65 -0.99 -9.52 4.92
CA LYS A 65 -1.31 -9.15 3.54
C LYS A 65 -1.02 -7.67 3.33
N LEU A 66 -0.27 -7.36 2.27
CA LEU A 66 -0.04 -5.99 1.84
C LEU A 66 -0.69 -5.83 0.46
N THR A 67 -1.76 -5.05 0.39
CA THR A 67 -2.53 -4.88 -0.83
C THR A 67 -2.23 -3.54 -1.46
N PHE A 68 -1.79 -3.54 -2.71
CA PHE A 68 -1.49 -2.31 -3.45
C PHE A 68 -2.72 -1.86 -4.21
N ALA A 69 -3.08 -0.58 -4.03
CA ALA A 69 -4.32 -0.02 -4.59
C ALA A 69 -4.37 -0.06 -6.11
N HIS A 70 -3.22 0.06 -6.76
CA HIS A 70 -3.15 0.03 -8.22
C HIS A 70 -2.23 -1.08 -8.69
N GLY A 71 -2.18 -2.17 -7.92
CA GLY A 71 -1.24 -3.26 -8.17
C GLY A 71 -1.24 -3.80 -9.59
N ALA A 72 -2.43 -3.90 -10.19
CA ALA A 72 -2.54 -4.45 -11.54
C ALA A 72 -1.89 -3.55 -12.61
N SER A 73 -1.66 -2.28 -12.28
CA SER A 73 -1.04 -1.32 -13.21
C SER A 73 0.44 -1.12 -12.97
N LEU A 74 1.01 -1.80 -11.97
CA LEU A 74 2.41 -1.64 -11.63
C LEU A 74 3.25 -2.75 -12.25
N ASP A 75 4.45 -2.39 -12.73
CA ASP A 75 5.44 -3.38 -13.11
C ASP A 75 5.93 -4.06 -11.84
N ASP A 76 6.01 -5.36 -11.87
CA ASP A 76 6.46 -6.16 -10.75
C ASP A 76 7.53 -7.14 -11.24
N PRO A 77 8.71 -6.63 -11.63
CA PRO A 77 9.74 -7.49 -12.22
C PRO A 77 10.28 -8.53 -11.24
N ASP A 78 10.20 -8.26 -9.95
CA ASP A 78 10.65 -9.19 -8.92
C ASP A 78 9.56 -10.17 -8.50
N LYS A 79 8.38 -10.05 -9.11
CA LYS A 79 7.25 -10.95 -8.87
C LYS A 79 6.86 -11.05 -7.40
N LEU A 80 6.74 -9.89 -6.75
CA LEU A 80 6.31 -9.81 -5.36
C LEU A 80 4.83 -10.14 -5.18
N PHE A 81 3.98 -9.72 -6.11
CA PHE A 81 2.55 -10.02 -6.00
C PHE A 81 2.31 -11.52 -6.12
N ASN A 82 1.65 -12.08 -5.11
CA ASN A 82 1.33 -13.50 -5.07
C ASN A 82 -0.13 -13.76 -4.70
N ALA A 83 -0.94 -12.72 -4.63
CA ALA A 83 -2.35 -12.82 -4.30
C ALA A 83 -3.13 -11.77 -5.09
N GLY A 84 -4.39 -12.07 -5.37
CA GLY A 84 -5.24 -11.16 -6.12
C GLY A 84 -4.79 -10.98 -7.56
N LEU A 85 -4.11 -11.97 -8.13
CA LEU A 85 -3.51 -11.85 -9.46
C LEU A 85 -4.55 -11.71 -10.58
N ASP A 86 -5.79 -12.11 -10.32
CA ASP A 86 -6.88 -11.92 -11.27
C ASP A 86 -7.53 -10.54 -11.13
N GLY A 87 -7.13 -9.77 -10.11
CA GLY A 87 -7.66 -8.45 -9.88
C GLY A 87 -7.28 -7.49 -10.99
N LYS A 88 -8.24 -6.65 -11.38
CA LYS A 88 -8.02 -5.68 -12.46
C LYS A 88 -7.42 -4.39 -11.95
N VAL A 89 -7.46 -4.14 -10.64
CA VAL A 89 -6.96 -2.92 -10.01
C VAL A 89 -6.04 -3.27 -8.85
N TRP A 90 -6.56 -4.00 -7.87
CA TRP A 90 -5.82 -4.33 -6.65
C TRP A 90 -5.05 -5.62 -6.80
N ARG A 91 -3.83 -5.66 -6.26
CA ARG A 91 -3.05 -6.90 -6.12
C ARG A 91 -2.34 -6.88 -4.80
N ALA A 92 -2.00 -8.06 -4.29
CA ALA A 92 -1.48 -8.18 -2.94
C ALA A 92 -0.26 -9.08 -2.85
N ILE A 93 0.49 -8.84 -1.77
CA ILE A 93 1.58 -9.71 -1.34
C ILE A 93 1.12 -10.37 -0.05
N ASP A 94 1.03 -11.69 -0.05
CA ASP A 94 0.79 -12.47 1.17
C ASP A 94 2.12 -12.92 1.73
N VAL A 95 2.37 -12.58 3.00
CA VAL A 95 3.61 -12.95 3.69
C VAL A 95 3.26 -13.93 4.78
N PHE A 96 3.83 -15.12 4.70
CA PHE A 96 3.60 -16.19 5.66
C PHE A 96 4.76 -16.26 6.64
N GLU A 97 4.56 -17.00 7.73
CA GLU A 97 5.60 -17.13 8.75
C GLU A 97 6.88 -17.66 8.12
N GLY A 98 8.00 -17.00 8.41
CA GLY A 98 9.30 -17.41 7.87
C GLY A 98 9.64 -16.81 6.52
N ASP A 99 8.66 -16.22 5.82
CA ASP A 99 8.93 -15.55 4.56
C ASP A 99 9.77 -14.29 4.79
N LYS A 100 10.68 -14.03 3.87
CA LYS A 100 11.48 -12.81 3.89
C LYS A 100 11.18 -12.01 2.63
N ILE A 101 10.77 -10.76 2.81
CA ILE A 101 10.53 -9.87 1.69
C ILE A 101 11.86 -9.22 1.33
N ASN A 102 12.17 -9.19 0.03
CA ASN A 102 13.31 -8.46 -0.47
C ASN A 102 13.02 -6.96 -0.31
N GLU A 103 13.75 -6.30 0.59
CA GLU A 103 13.51 -4.88 0.89
C GLU A 103 13.70 -3.99 -0.33
N ARG A 104 14.74 -4.25 -1.12
CA ARG A 104 14.98 -3.46 -2.33
C ARG A 104 13.81 -3.58 -3.30
N ALA A 105 13.35 -4.81 -3.53
CA ALA A 105 12.24 -5.05 -4.43
C ALA A 105 10.96 -4.38 -3.93
N LEU A 106 10.71 -4.43 -2.63
CA LEU A 106 9.54 -3.79 -2.05
C LEU A 106 9.62 -2.27 -2.19
N LYS A 107 10.79 -1.68 -1.92
CA LYS A 107 10.98 -0.24 -2.11
C LYS A 107 10.76 0.17 -3.56
N ASP A 108 11.26 -0.62 -4.50
CA ASP A 108 11.08 -0.33 -5.92
C ASP A 108 9.60 -0.37 -6.29
N LEU A 109 8.86 -1.33 -5.77
CA LEU A 109 7.43 -1.45 -6.03
C LEU A 109 6.66 -0.26 -5.42
N ILE A 110 7.06 0.16 -4.23
CA ILE A 110 6.45 1.34 -3.59
C ILE A 110 6.73 2.60 -4.40
N ARG A 111 7.96 2.76 -4.90
CA ARG A 111 8.29 3.90 -5.76
C ARG A 111 7.47 3.88 -7.04
N ALA A 112 7.26 2.71 -7.62
CA ALA A 112 6.42 2.57 -8.80
C ALA A 112 4.99 2.99 -8.50
N ALA A 113 4.48 2.64 -7.32
CA ALA A 113 3.14 3.03 -6.90
C ALA A 113 3.01 4.55 -6.72
N ILE A 114 4.04 5.17 -6.13
CA ILE A 114 4.07 6.61 -5.96
C ILE A 114 4.09 7.31 -7.32
N GLU A 115 4.95 6.83 -8.21
CA GLU A 115 5.05 7.39 -9.56
C GLU A 115 3.74 7.25 -10.32
N TYR A 116 3.10 6.10 -10.21
CA TYR A 116 1.79 5.88 -10.82
C TYR A 116 0.77 6.91 -10.31
N ASN A 117 0.73 7.14 -9.00
CA ASN A 117 -0.18 8.11 -8.41
C ASN A 117 0.11 9.53 -8.93
N ARG A 118 1.38 9.90 -9.03
CA ARG A 118 1.77 11.23 -9.53
C ARG A 118 1.39 11.43 -10.98
N ILE A 119 1.63 10.43 -11.81
CA ILE A 119 1.27 10.49 -13.22
C ILE A 119 -0.24 10.62 -13.36
N LYS A 120 -0.98 9.85 -12.60
CA LYS A 120 -2.44 9.88 -12.63
C LYS A 120 -2.97 11.25 -12.23
N LEU A 121 -2.36 11.90 -11.23
CA LEU A 121 -2.75 13.24 -10.81
C LEU A 121 -2.48 14.28 -11.91
N THR A 122 -1.36 14.15 -12.61
CA THR A 122 -0.97 15.15 -13.63
C THR A 122 -1.67 14.95 -14.95
N THR A 123 -2.06 13.74 -15.30
CA THR A 123 -2.73 13.44 -16.55
C THR A 123 -4.24 13.46 -16.44
N LYS A 124 -4.75 13.37 -15.23
CA LYS A 124 -6.18 13.37 -14.99
C LYS A 124 -6.75 14.74 -15.34
N PRO A 125 -7.80 14.82 -16.16
CA PRO A 125 -8.44 16.11 -16.42
C PRO A 125 -8.85 16.73 -15.09
N SER A 126 -8.67 18.04 -14.98
CA SER A 126 -9.08 18.74 -13.80
C SER A 126 -10.59 18.55 -13.62
N ALA A 127 -11.03 18.24 -12.43
CA ALA A 127 -12.44 18.14 -12.13
C ALA A 127 -13.13 19.47 -12.40
N LYS A 128 -12.36 20.53 -12.45
CA LYS A 128 -12.87 21.85 -12.76
C LYS A 128 -13.09 22.04 -14.23
N THR A 129 -12.36 21.35 -15.06
CA THR A 129 -12.54 21.42 -16.48
C THR A 129 -13.46 20.34 -16.93
N ARG A 130 -13.71 19.44 -16.17
CA ARG A 130 -14.43 18.38 -16.50
C ARG A 130 -15.48 18.17 -15.71
N ALA A 131 -15.35 18.69 -14.82
CA ALA A 131 -16.49 18.53 -14.17
C ALA A 131 -17.34 19.26 -14.97
N LYS A 132 -16.75 19.49 -15.44
CA LYS A 132 -16.92 19.82 -16.26
C LYS A 132 -16.57 19.06 -17.26
N ALA A 133 -16.67 18.94 -17.62
CA ALA A 133 -16.40 18.05 -18.53
C ALA A 133 -16.50 16.73 -17.97
N ARG A 134 -16.93 17.00 -17.27
CA ARG A 134 -16.90 16.28 -17.00
C ARG A 134 -17.20 15.55 -16.57
N SER A 135 -17.60 15.92 -16.35
CA SER A 135 -17.51 15.62 -16.16
C SER A 135 -17.48 14.77 -16.37
N LYS A 136 -17.57 14.87 -16.76
CA LYS A 136 -17.30 14.42 -17.33
C LYS A 136 -16.84 13.58 -17.36
N THR A 137 -16.79 13.87 -17.22
CA THR A 137 -16.20 13.41 -17.46
C THR A 137 -15.78 12.80 -17.16
N SER A 138 -15.82 13.11 -16.87
CA SER A 138 -15.23 12.91 -16.69
C SER A 138 -15.15 12.44 -16.65
#